data_ae45b6214fd83b84df901ef1326bb924
#
_entry.id   ae45b6214fd83b84df901ef1326bb924
#
_cell.length_a   1.000
_cell.length_b   1.000
_cell.length_c   1.000
_cell.angle_alpha   90.00
_cell.angle_beta   90.00
_cell.angle_gamma   90.00
#
_symmetry.space_group_name_H-M   'P 1'
#
loop_
_entity.id
_entity.type
_entity.pdbx_description
1 polymer ?
#
loop_
_entity_poly.entity_id
_entity_poly.type
_entity_poly.pdbx_seq_one_letter_code
_entity_poly.pdbx_strand_id
1 'polypeptide(L)'
;MKKYLQYSSFIASLAVFGIGYVVDRYNIILVGVLLMLLSNLIYGFASAKKRVFFLIFNFTFFVFLLGRPTVSMFRGNEWWYFESSAVHFALNACFLSLMALQIGTAMFERLHRPVKRPPSNPRWEESKNESIQVVSLCLFYLAMFFYLVMELEKLLFMRGKEYTDFYISFTSQMPFLVRFLSGLMKPALCIFLSTLPKKSRTVFPLVLYVLSAVPMLIIGARNPIVLNLLFALLYYYIRDVLQKYPREKWIGRFEKTAIVLAIPAAIIFLAMYNFIRADVQVERMGLFSALVELIYRQGVSFDVLCMAFLALPNLPNVVPKCYTFGGFIDEFQHGTIAQALFGATPLGESNSVYKAVYGNSFAHSMSYVAKDTYLEGEGWGSSYILETYADFGYIGMFLFGILLGVALGYLVYLIYQGGFCSAVGWMAATTLFLVPRDSATGWMEFIITPRFWVTVVFCYTLGALCARSYRQLPYGQTAYLTNRRKDTRCLRDSV
;
A
#
# COMPACT_ATOMS: atom_id res chain seq x y z
N MET A 1 4.52 1.14 -33.32
CA MET A 1 5.72 1.59 -32.63
C MET A 1 5.77 1.15 -31.15
N LYS A 2 4.83 1.53 -30.25
CA LYS A 2 4.89 1.17 -28.80
C LYS A 2 4.94 -0.34 -28.51
N LYS A 3 4.19 -1.18 -29.26
CA LYS A 3 4.23 -2.64 -29.06
C LYS A 3 5.57 -3.25 -29.46
N TYR A 4 6.16 -2.80 -30.58
CA TYR A 4 7.48 -3.27 -31.02
C TYR A 4 8.55 -2.91 -30.00
N LEU A 5 8.53 -1.68 -29.46
CA LEU A 5 9.47 -1.24 -28.44
C LEU A 5 9.35 -2.08 -27.14
N GLN A 6 8.13 -2.47 -26.76
CA GLN A 6 7.91 -3.35 -25.61
C GLN A 6 8.48 -4.75 -25.85
N TYR A 7 8.17 -5.38 -27.01
CA TYR A 7 8.70 -6.71 -27.29
C TYR A 7 10.21 -6.71 -27.46
N SER A 8 10.79 -5.69 -28.11
CA SER A 8 12.24 -5.58 -28.26
C SER A 8 12.93 -5.38 -26.91
N SER A 9 12.39 -4.56 -26.00
CA SER A 9 12.96 -4.40 -24.66
C SER A 9 12.81 -5.66 -23.82
N PHE A 10 11.74 -6.43 -23.96
CA PHE A 10 11.55 -7.71 -23.30
C PHE A 10 12.58 -8.75 -23.77
N ILE A 11 12.75 -8.90 -25.09
CA ILE A 11 13.72 -9.84 -25.67
C ILE A 11 15.15 -9.40 -25.32
N ALA A 12 15.46 -8.10 -25.40
CA ALA A 12 16.75 -7.57 -25.02
C ALA A 12 17.08 -7.84 -23.54
N SER A 13 16.08 -7.76 -22.65
CA SER A 13 16.28 -8.07 -21.23
C SER A 13 16.66 -9.53 -21.01
N LEU A 14 16.02 -10.47 -21.69
CA LEU A 14 16.35 -11.89 -21.62
C LEU A 14 17.76 -12.17 -22.13
N ALA A 15 18.13 -11.57 -23.29
CA ALA A 15 19.45 -11.74 -23.87
C ALA A 15 20.56 -11.17 -22.96
N VAL A 16 20.41 -9.93 -22.48
CA VAL A 16 21.41 -9.29 -21.61
C VAL A 16 21.51 -10.01 -20.27
N PHE A 17 20.40 -10.46 -19.70
CA PHE A 17 20.39 -11.24 -18.47
C PHE A 17 21.16 -12.57 -18.65
N GLY A 18 20.90 -13.30 -19.74
CA GLY A 18 21.63 -14.54 -20.07
C GLY A 18 23.12 -14.30 -20.34
N ILE A 19 23.49 -13.25 -21.09
CA ILE A 19 24.89 -12.87 -21.31
C ILE A 19 25.57 -12.58 -19.97
N GLY A 20 24.92 -11.87 -19.06
CA GLY A 20 25.45 -11.55 -17.75
C GLY A 20 25.84 -12.81 -16.93
N TYR A 21 25.04 -13.87 -17.05
CA TYR A 21 25.34 -15.18 -16.45
C TYR A 21 26.52 -15.88 -17.13
N VAL A 22 26.60 -15.87 -18.46
CA VAL A 22 27.69 -16.51 -19.23
C VAL A 22 29.03 -15.82 -18.93
N VAL A 23 29.02 -14.51 -18.77
CA VAL A 23 30.23 -13.69 -18.50
C VAL A 23 30.54 -13.59 -17.01
N ASP A 24 29.61 -14.04 -16.14
CA ASP A 24 29.68 -13.94 -14.66
C ASP A 24 29.93 -12.52 -14.17
N ARG A 25 29.11 -11.57 -14.63
CA ARG A 25 29.23 -10.15 -14.28
C ARG A 25 27.91 -9.62 -13.72
N TYR A 26 27.86 -9.37 -12.41
CA TYR A 26 26.64 -8.88 -11.71
C TYR A 26 26.07 -7.59 -12.29
N ASN A 27 26.92 -6.65 -12.72
CA ASN A 27 26.45 -5.41 -13.37
C ASN A 27 25.68 -5.70 -14.67
N ILE A 28 26.12 -6.69 -15.47
CA ILE A 28 25.42 -7.05 -16.71
C ILE A 28 24.09 -7.75 -16.38
N ILE A 29 24.08 -8.63 -15.38
CA ILE A 29 22.85 -9.27 -14.90
C ILE A 29 21.87 -8.20 -14.41
N LEU A 30 22.34 -7.22 -13.60
CA LEU A 30 21.51 -6.09 -13.12
C LEU A 30 20.95 -5.27 -14.28
N VAL A 31 21.74 -4.98 -15.32
CA VAL A 31 21.25 -4.29 -16.52
C VAL A 31 20.15 -5.11 -17.20
N GLY A 32 20.24 -6.43 -17.26
CA GLY A 32 19.17 -7.32 -17.73
C GLY A 32 17.89 -7.16 -16.92
N VAL A 33 17.98 -7.11 -15.58
CA VAL A 33 16.84 -6.86 -14.68
C VAL A 33 16.23 -5.46 -14.91
N LEU A 34 17.06 -4.43 -15.07
CA LEU A 34 16.61 -3.06 -15.35
C LEU A 34 15.93 -2.94 -16.73
N LEU A 35 16.39 -3.68 -17.73
CA LEU A 35 15.72 -3.75 -19.04
C LEU A 35 14.35 -4.44 -18.93
N MET A 36 14.18 -5.46 -18.07
CA MET A 36 12.88 -6.07 -17.80
C MET A 36 11.94 -5.06 -17.12
N LEU A 37 12.44 -4.31 -16.14
CA LEU A 37 11.68 -3.21 -15.52
C LEU A 37 11.28 -2.16 -16.55
N LEU A 38 12.19 -1.76 -17.43
CA LEU A 38 11.90 -0.80 -18.52
C LEU A 38 10.81 -1.35 -19.45
N SER A 39 10.85 -2.63 -19.81
CA SER A 39 9.78 -3.29 -20.56
C SER A 39 8.43 -3.18 -19.85
N ASN A 40 8.40 -3.41 -18.53
CA ASN A 40 7.21 -3.26 -17.69
C ASN A 40 6.69 -1.83 -17.70
N LEU A 41 7.55 -0.84 -17.57
CA LEU A 41 7.15 0.57 -17.61
C LEU A 41 6.60 0.97 -18.99
N ILE A 42 7.25 0.55 -20.08
CA ILE A 42 6.76 0.79 -21.45
C ILE A 42 5.37 0.14 -21.63
N TYR A 43 5.21 -1.09 -21.17
CA TYR A 43 3.92 -1.80 -21.18
C TYR A 43 2.86 -1.04 -20.37
N GLY A 44 3.20 -0.60 -19.16
CA GLY A 44 2.31 0.14 -18.28
C GLY A 44 1.86 1.48 -18.88
N PHE A 45 2.80 2.29 -19.36
CA PHE A 45 2.51 3.59 -19.97
C PHE A 45 1.73 3.50 -21.31
N ALA A 46 1.80 2.36 -22.00
CA ALA A 46 0.98 2.16 -23.21
C ALA A 46 -0.54 2.24 -22.92
N SER A 47 -0.98 1.94 -21.70
CA SER A 47 -2.38 2.02 -21.26
C SER A 47 -2.48 2.42 -19.78
N ALA A 48 -1.89 3.54 -19.39
CA ALA A 48 -1.77 3.98 -17.99
C ALA A 48 -3.11 3.99 -17.23
N LYS A 49 -4.23 4.36 -17.89
CA LYS A 49 -5.57 4.34 -17.30
C LYS A 49 -6.01 2.97 -16.80
N LYS A 50 -5.60 1.90 -17.48
CA LYS A 50 -5.92 0.50 -17.12
C LYS A 50 -4.85 -0.16 -16.26
N ARG A 51 -3.62 0.38 -16.26
CA ARG A 51 -2.42 -0.24 -15.66
C ARG A 51 -1.79 0.63 -14.60
N VAL A 52 -2.55 1.56 -14.00
CA VAL A 52 -1.99 2.49 -13.01
C VAL A 52 -1.41 1.77 -11.79
N PHE A 53 -2.08 0.73 -11.28
CA PHE A 53 -1.57 -0.08 -10.17
C PHE A 53 -0.28 -0.82 -10.56
N PHE A 54 -0.25 -1.41 -11.75
CA PHE A 54 0.95 -2.05 -12.29
C PHE A 54 2.12 -1.08 -12.42
N LEU A 55 1.86 0.14 -12.93
CA LEU A 55 2.89 1.19 -13.03
C LEU A 55 3.45 1.57 -11.65
N ILE A 56 2.57 1.92 -10.70
CA ILE A 56 3.00 2.32 -9.36
C ILE A 56 3.76 1.19 -8.67
N PHE A 57 3.28 -0.07 -8.80
CA PHE A 57 3.94 -1.22 -8.25
C PHE A 57 5.36 -1.42 -8.82
N ASN A 58 5.56 -1.27 -10.13
CA ASN A 58 6.89 -1.34 -10.74
C ASN A 58 7.80 -0.19 -10.30
N PHE A 59 7.27 1.02 -10.06
CA PHE A 59 8.05 2.11 -9.47
C PHE A 59 8.48 1.82 -8.04
N THR A 60 7.59 1.30 -7.20
CA THR A 60 7.93 0.93 -5.82
C THR A 60 8.88 -0.28 -5.79
N PHE A 61 8.72 -1.23 -6.71
CA PHE A 61 9.66 -2.34 -6.90
C PHE A 61 11.07 -1.82 -7.21
N PHE A 62 11.19 -0.87 -8.15
CA PHE A 62 12.49 -0.23 -8.43
C PHE A 62 13.09 0.43 -7.19
N VAL A 63 12.32 1.28 -6.52
CA VAL A 63 12.81 2.05 -5.37
C VAL A 63 13.28 1.15 -4.24
N PHE A 64 12.51 0.10 -3.92
CA PHE A 64 12.80 -0.75 -2.78
C PHE A 64 13.82 -1.86 -3.08
N LEU A 65 13.76 -2.47 -4.26
CA LEU A 65 14.57 -3.66 -4.55
C LEU A 65 15.75 -3.38 -5.48
N LEU A 66 15.61 -2.47 -6.45
CA LEU A 66 16.67 -2.21 -7.44
C LEU A 66 17.38 -0.88 -7.24
N GLY A 67 16.85 0.02 -6.40
CA GLY A 67 17.37 1.37 -6.24
C GLY A 67 18.81 1.40 -5.75
N ARG A 68 19.14 0.64 -4.68
CA ARG A 68 20.49 0.61 -4.10
C ARG A 68 21.54 0.05 -5.06
N PRO A 69 21.37 -1.17 -5.62
CA PRO A 69 22.34 -1.71 -6.57
C PRO A 69 22.50 -0.82 -7.81
N THR A 70 21.42 -0.25 -8.32
CA THR A 70 21.46 0.68 -9.46
C THR A 70 22.27 1.93 -9.15
N VAL A 71 22.02 2.61 -8.04
CA VAL A 71 22.75 3.81 -7.64
C VAL A 71 24.23 3.51 -7.40
N SER A 72 24.54 2.38 -6.73
CA SER A 72 25.93 1.96 -6.50
C SER A 72 26.66 1.68 -7.82
N MET A 73 26.02 0.99 -8.76
CA MET A 73 26.57 0.75 -10.09
C MET A 73 26.91 2.06 -10.82
N PHE A 74 26.02 3.06 -10.79
CA PHE A 74 26.26 4.35 -11.41
C PHE A 74 27.34 5.21 -10.70
N ARG A 75 27.54 5.00 -9.40
CA ARG A 75 28.64 5.59 -8.62
C ARG A 75 29.98 4.87 -8.82
N GLY A 76 30.00 3.78 -9.53
CA GLY A 76 31.19 2.93 -9.69
C GLY A 76 31.57 2.16 -8.43
N ASN A 77 30.67 2.06 -7.46
CA ASN A 77 30.88 1.31 -6.22
C ASN A 77 30.48 -0.15 -6.41
N GLU A 78 31.19 -1.04 -5.75
CA GLU A 78 30.76 -2.42 -5.59
C GLU A 78 29.51 -2.46 -4.69
N TRP A 79 28.53 -3.31 -5.05
CA TRP A 79 27.27 -3.47 -4.33
C TRP A 79 26.98 -4.95 -4.02
N TRP A 80 27.86 -5.87 -4.45
CA TRP A 80 27.77 -7.32 -4.27
C TRP A 80 28.74 -7.77 -3.17
N TYR A 81 28.49 -7.36 -1.93
CA TYR A 81 29.30 -7.72 -0.77
C TYR A 81 28.78 -8.95 -0.01
N PHE A 82 27.75 -9.58 -0.52
CA PHE A 82 27.25 -10.86 -0.04
C PHE A 82 27.87 -12.03 -0.81
N GLU A 83 27.66 -13.25 -0.30
CA GLU A 83 28.04 -14.47 -1.03
C GLU A 83 27.42 -14.49 -2.43
N SER A 84 28.16 -15.05 -3.40
CA SER A 84 27.73 -15.12 -4.81
C SER A 84 26.35 -15.77 -4.96
N SER A 85 26.06 -16.81 -4.20
CA SER A 85 24.77 -17.51 -4.16
C SER A 85 23.61 -16.58 -3.83
N ALA A 86 23.78 -15.71 -2.84
CA ALA A 86 22.76 -14.76 -2.39
C ALA A 86 22.54 -13.63 -3.40
N VAL A 87 23.60 -13.11 -4.01
CA VAL A 87 23.50 -12.08 -5.05
C VAL A 87 22.80 -12.61 -6.29
N HIS A 88 23.16 -13.82 -6.74
CA HIS A 88 22.47 -14.49 -7.83
C HIS A 88 21.01 -14.77 -7.52
N PHE A 89 20.71 -15.23 -6.29
CA PHE A 89 19.32 -15.40 -5.84
C PHE A 89 18.54 -14.10 -5.97
N ALA A 90 19.05 -12.99 -5.42
CA ALA A 90 18.33 -11.70 -5.41
C ALA A 90 18.08 -11.18 -6.84
N LEU A 91 19.07 -11.26 -7.74
CA LEU A 91 18.92 -10.85 -9.14
C LEU A 91 17.94 -11.73 -9.91
N ASN A 92 18.02 -13.07 -9.73
CA ASN A 92 17.10 -14.03 -10.34
C ASN A 92 15.66 -13.79 -9.88
N ALA A 93 15.48 -13.64 -8.57
CA ALA A 93 14.18 -13.44 -7.97
C ALA A 93 13.55 -12.13 -8.45
N CYS A 94 14.31 -11.03 -8.53
CA CYS A 94 13.85 -9.77 -9.09
C CYS A 94 13.46 -9.90 -10.58
N PHE A 95 14.29 -10.57 -11.39
CA PHE A 95 14.03 -10.76 -12.82
C PHE A 95 12.77 -11.58 -13.07
N LEU A 96 12.66 -12.74 -12.43
CA LEU A 96 11.50 -13.64 -12.54
C LEU A 96 10.23 -12.97 -12.04
N SER A 97 10.30 -12.22 -10.95
CA SER A 97 9.15 -11.49 -10.41
C SER A 97 8.64 -10.41 -11.37
N LEU A 98 9.53 -9.59 -11.96
CA LEU A 98 9.15 -8.58 -12.95
C LEU A 98 8.52 -9.21 -14.19
N MET A 99 9.08 -10.32 -14.68
CA MET A 99 8.54 -11.07 -15.80
C MET A 99 7.15 -11.65 -15.47
N ALA A 100 6.99 -12.25 -14.30
CA ALA A 100 5.72 -12.83 -13.84
C ALA A 100 4.62 -11.78 -13.71
N LEU A 101 4.92 -10.59 -13.15
CA LEU A 101 3.99 -9.47 -13.03
C LEU A 101 3.47 -9.01 -14.40
N GLN A 102 4.34 -8.92 -15.42
CA GLN A 102 3.95 -8.53 -16.77
C GLN A 102 3.04 -9.58 -17.41
N ILE A 103 3.42 -10.86 -17.29
CA ILE A 103 2.62 -11.99 -17.80
C ILE A 103 1.24 -11.98 -17.15
N GLY A 104 1.16 -11.88 -15.82
CA GLY A 104 -0.10 -11.88 -15.08
C GLY A 104 -1.04 -10.73 -15.48
N THR A 105 -0.50 -9.52 -15.57
CA THR A 105 -1.29 -8.35 -16.01
C THR A 105 -1.76 -8.51 -17.46
N ALA A 106 -0.92 -9.05 -18.34
CA ALA A 106 -1.29 -9.30 -19.74
C ALA A 106 -2.34 -10.42 -19.87
N MET A 107 -2.25 -11.47 -19.04
CA MET A 107 -3.28 -12.52 -18.95
C MET A 107 -4.63 -11.94 -18.53
N PHE A 108 -4.67 -11.14 -17.48
CA PHE A 108 -5.89 -10.49 -17.03
C PHE A 108 -6.56 -9.70 -18.16
N GLU A 109 -5.80 -8.87 -18.88
CA GLU A 109 -6.35 -8.06 -19.97
C GLU A 109 -6.89 -8.87 -21.16
N ARG A 110 -6.31 -10.05 -21.42
CA ARG A 110 -6.79 -10.95 -22.50
C ARG A 110 -8.04 -11.72 -22.09
N LEU A 111 -8.09 -12.19 -20.85
CA LEU A 111 -9.18 -13.03 -20.35
C LEU A 111 -10.38 -12.22 -19.91
N HIS A 112 -10.15 -11.00 -19.41
CA HIS A 112 -11.21 -10.17 -18.84
C HIS A 112 -11.91 -9.35 -19.91
N ARG A 113 -13.17 -9.73 -20.22
CA ARG A 113 -14.07 -8.92 -21.05
C ARG A 113 -14.95 -8.05 -20.15
N PRO A 114 -15.05 -6.72 -20.40
CA PRO A 114 -15.91 -5.85 -19.61
C PRO A 114 -17.37 -6.33 -19.71
N VAL A 115 -17.92 -6.75 -18.57
CA VAL A 115 -19.34 -7.13 -18.47
C VAL A 115 -20.16 -5.85 -18.49
N LYS A 116 -21.06 -5.73 -19.48
CA LYS A 116 -22.07 -4.65 -19.52
C LYS A 116 -23.04 -4.88 -18.35
N ARG A 117 -23.13 -3.91 -17.43
CA ARG A 117 -24.12 -3.96 -16.34
C ARG A 117 -25.54 -3.83 -16.91
N PRO A 118 -26.52 -4.59 -16.40
CA PRO A 118 -27.92 -4.34 -16.71
C PRO A 118 -28.32 -2.94 -16.20
N PRO A 119 -29.23 -2.24 -16.86
CA PRO A 119 -29.71 -0.95 -16.40
C PRO A 119 -30.45 -1.12 -15.08
N SER A 120 -29.89 -0.56 -14.02
CA SER A 120 -30.51 -0.48 -12.69
C SER A 120 -31.39 0.75 -12.61
N ASN A 121 -32.33 0.81 -11.63
CA ASN A 121 -33.18 1.97 -11.42
C ASN A 121 -32.32 3.18 -10.93
N PRO A 122 -32.07 4.19 -11.79
CA PRO A 122 -31.03 5.19 -11.54
C PRO A 122 -31.30 6.02 -10.25
N ARG A 123 -32.56 6.32 -9.95
CA ARG A 123 -32.94 7.17 -8.81
C ARG A 123 -32.73 6.48 -7.46
N TRP A 124 -33.04 5.17 -7.38
CA TRP A 124 -32.83 4.41 -6.15
C TRP A 124 -31.34 4.26 -5.80
N GLU A 125 -30.54 3.96 -6.80
CA GLU A 125 -29.08 3.82 -6.63
C GLU A 125 -28.42 5.15 -6.25
N GLU A 126 -28.87 6.25 -6.81
CA GLU A 126 -28.36 7.58 -6.48
C GLU A 126 -28.68 7.97 -5.04
N SER A 127 -29.94 7.83 -4.60
CA SER A 127 -30.36 8.10 -3.22
C SER A 127 -29.64 7.20 -2.19
N LYS A 128 -29.52 5.91 -2.50
CA LYS A 128 -28.79 4.96 -1.67
C LYS A 128 -27.31 5.34 -1.57
N ASN A 129 -26.68 5.70 -2.68
CA ASN A 129 -25.28 6.12 -2.71
C ASN A 129 -25.06 7.42 -1.89
N GLU A 130 -25.96 8.40 -1.98
CA GLU A 130 -25.86 9.62 -1.17
C GLU A 130 -25.98 9.32 0.33
N SER A 131 -26.88 8.42 0.72
CA SER A 131 -27.05 8.01 2.12
C SER A 131 -25.83 7.26 2.65
N ILE A 132 -25.29 6.30 1.88
CA ILE A 132 -24.03 5.60 2.22
C ILE A 132 -22.86 6.61 2.35
N GLN A 133 -22.81 7.59 1.46
CA GLN A 133 -21.77 8.63 1.49
C GLN A 133 -21.80 9.43 2.80
N VAL A 134 -22.98 9.82 3.26
CA VAL A 134 -23.13 10.58 4.53
C VAL A 134 -22.77 9.69 5.71
N VAL A 135 -23.32 8.47 5.79
CA VAL A 135 -23.08 7.53 6.89
C VAL A 135 -21.60 7.19 7.00
N SER A 136 -20.97 6.84 5.89
CA SER A 136 -19.55 6.47 5.88
C SER A 136 -18.63 7.65 6.21
N LEU A 137 -19.00 8.87 5.80
CA LEU A 137 -18.26 10.09 6.15
C LEU A 137 -18.37 10.41 7.65
N CYS A 138 -19.56 10.30 8.23
CA CYS A 138 -19.76 10.47 9.67
C CYS A 138 -18.95 9.43 10.46
N LEU A 139 -19.01 8.17 10.05
CA LEU A 139 -18.23 7.12 10.68
C LEU A 139 -16.72 7.36 10.54
N PHE A 140 -16.27 7.86 9.39
CA PHE A 140 -14.87 8.22 9.19
C PHE A 140 -14.41 9.27 10.18
N TYR A 141 -15.17 10.36 10.39
CA TYR A 141 -14.77 11.39 11.34
C TYR A 141 -14.78 10.90 12.79
N LEU A 142 -15.78 10.08 13.15
CA LEU A 142 -15.84 9.46 14.46
C LEU A 142 -14.62 8.55 14.71
N ALA A 143 -14.35 7.68 13.76
CA ALA A 143 -13.20 6.76 13.84
C ALA A 143 -11.86 7.50 13.79
N MET A 144 -11.76 8.60 13.03
CA MET A 144 -10.59 9.47 12.98
C MET A 144 -10.28 10.09 14.35
N PHE A 145 -11.31 10.53 15.08
CA PHE A 145 -11.13 11.05 16.43
C PHE A 145 -10.47 9.98 17.32
N PHE A 146 -10.98 8.76 17.35
CA PHE A 146 -10.38 7.67 18.13
C PHE A 146 -8.98 7.26 17.62
N TYR A 147 -8.77 7.33 16.30
CA TYR A 147 -7.45 7.09 15.73
C TYR A 147 -6.43 8.12 16.21
N LEU A 148 -6.78 9.41 16.22
CA LEU A 148 -5.91 10.46 16.75
C LEU A 148 -5.61 10.30 18.25
N VAL A 149 -6.58 9.80 19.03
CA VAL A 149 -6.35 9.46 20.45
C VAL A 149 -5.30 8.36 20.59
N MET A 150 -5.37 7.31 19.74
CA MET A 150 -4.36 6.25 19.70
C MET A 150 -2.97 6.78 19.30
N GLU A 151 -2.93 7.66 18.29
CA GLU A 151 -1.66 8.27 17.87
C GLU A 151 -1.08 9.21 18.94
N LEU A 152 -1.93 9.91 19.68
CA LEU A 152 -1.50 10.73 20.83
C LEU A 152 -0.90 9.85 21.94
N GLU A 153 -1.49 8.70 22.25
CA GLU A 153 -0.92 7.73 23.21
C GLU A 153 0.51 7.34 22.82
N LYS A 154 0.73 7.00 21.53
CA LYS A 154 2.05 6.67 20.99
C LYS A 154 3.05 7.83 21.16
N LEU A 155 2.63 9.05 20.79
CA LEU A 155 3.49 10.23 20.94
C LEU A 155 3.86 10.51 22.42
N LEU A 156 2.91 10.35 23.34
CA LEU A 156 3.15 10.54 24.78
C LEU A 156 4.09 9.46 25.31
N PHE A 157 3.92 8.21 24.88
CA PHE A 157 4.81 7.12 25.25
C PHE A 157 6.24 7.35 24.77
N MET A 158 6.41 7.88 23.55
CA MET A 158 7.71 8.13 22.91
C MET A 158 8.42 9.39 23.40
N ARG A 159 7.80 10.17 24.28
CA ARG A 159 8.41 11.39 24.79
C ARG A 159 9.69 11.09 25.59
N GLY A 160 10.84 11.55 25.07
CA GLY A 160 12.15 11.32 25.69
C GLY A 160 12.71 9.90 25.51
N LYS A 161 12.18 9.14 24.55
CA LYS A 161 12.63 7.79 24.22
C LYS A 161 13.19 7.71 22.81
N GLU A 162 13.98 6.68 22.54
CA GLU A 162 14.50 6.39 21.21
C GLU A 162 13.50 5.65 20.33
N TYR A 163 13.71 5.67 19.02
CA TYR A 163 12.84 5.01 18.04
C TYR A 163 12.65 3.50 18.31
N THR A 164 13.71 2.83 18.77
CA THR A 164 13.69 1.39 19.08
C THR A 164 12.81 1.05 20.28
N ASP A 165 12.69 1.96 21.27
CA ASP A 165 11.84 1.76 22.46
C ASP A 165 10.38 1.49 22.10
N PHE A 166 9.91 2.03 20.98
CA PHE A 166 8.57 1.75 20.48
C PHE A 166 8.35 0.25 20.21
N TYR A 167 9.35 -0.40 19.62
CA TYR A 167 9.28 -1.82 19.26
C TYR A 167 9.67 -2.76 20.41
N ILE A 168 10.29 -2.24 21.45
CA ILE A 168 10.67 -3.03 22.64
C ILE A 168 9.49 -3.16 23.61
N SER A 169 8.84 -2.05 23.92
CA SER A 169 8.00 -1.99 25.11
C SER A 169 6.65 -1.29 24.93
N PHE A 170 6.34 -0.76 23.72
CA PHE A 170 5.03 -0.14 23.51
C PHE A 170 3.94 -1.20 23.53
N THR A 171 2.97 -0.99 24.41
CA THR A 171 1.69 -1.73 24.42
C THR A 171 0.60 -0.73 24.75
N SER A 172 -0.40 -0.64 23.88
CA SER A 172 -1.50 0.31 24.06
C SER A 172 -2.31 -0.01 25.32
N GLN A 173 -2.48 0.98 26.18
CA GLN A 173 -3.32 0.93 27.38
C GLN A 173 -4.77 1.38 27.12
N MET A 174 -5.09 1.78 25.90
CA MET A 174 -6.43 2.25 25.56
C MET A 174 -7.46 1.11 25.64
N PRO A 175 -8.69 1.40 26.12
CA PRO A 175 -9.80 0.45 26.17
C PRO A 175 -10.04 -0.20 24.80
N PHE A 176 -10.51 -1.45 24.82
CA PHE A 176 -10.83 -2.20 23.60
C PHE A 176 -11.71 -1.42 22.62
N LEU A 177 -12.73 -0.70 23.15
CA LEU A 177 -13.66 0.09 22.31
C LEU A 177 -12.93 1.18 21.53
N VAL A 178 -11.98 1.91 22.14
CA VAL A 178 -11.16 2.95 21.48
C VAL A 178 -10.30 2.33 20.37
N ARG A 179 -9.63 1.24 20.68
CA ARG A 179 -8.79 0.49 19.73
C ARG A 179 -9.61 -0.10 18.58
N PHE A 180 -10.84 -0.56 18.86
CA PHE A 180 -11.73 -1.09 17.84
C PHE A 180 -12.24 0.02 16.92
N LEU A 181 -12.77 1.11 17.49
CA LEU A 181 -13.31 2.25 16.71
C LEU A 181 -12.25 2.95 15.88
N SER A 182 -11.02 3.08 16.38
CA SER A 182 -9.90 3.66 15.61
C SER A 182 -9.64 2.87 14.33
N GLY A 183 -9.76 1.54 14.37
CA GLY A 183 -9.55 0.66 13.21
C GLY A 183 -10.63 0.77 12.12
N LEU A 184 -11.79 1.41 12.40
CA LEU A 184 -12.84 1.62 11.41
C LEU A 184 -12.52 2.78 10.45
N MET A 185 -11.50 3.60 10.72
CA MET A 185 -11.17 4.82 9.99
C MET A 185 -10.88 4.54 8.49
N LYS A 186 -9.96 3.63 8.19
CA LYS A 186 -9.59 3.28 6.81
C LYS A 186 -10.76 2.66 6.02
N PRO A 187 -11.46 1.63 6.53
CA PRO A 187 -12.64 1.07 5.86
C PRO A 187 -13.73 2.11 5.59
N ALA A 188 -14.03 2.96 6.57
CA ALA A 188 -15.05 4.01 6.41
C ALA A 188 -14.68 5.02 5.31
N LEU A 189 -13.39 5.45 5.25
CA LEU A 189 -12.88 6.29 4.18
C LEU A 189 -13.02 5.60 2.80
N CYS A 190 -12.62 4.34 2.69
CA CYS A 190 -12.67 3.60 1.42
C CYS A 190 -14.12 3.41 0.94
N ILE A 191 -15.08 3.14 1.83
CA ILE A 191 -16.50 3.09 1.50
C ILE A 191 -17.00 4.48 1.06
N PHE A 192 -16.65 5.55 1.77
CA PHE A 192 -16.98 6.91 1.37
C PHE A 192 -16.45 7.22 -0.06
N LEU A 193 -15.18 6.93 -0.32
CA LEU A 193 -14.55 7.20 -1.61
C LEU A 193 -15.16 6.35 -2.74
N SER A 194 -15.62 5.14 -2.44
CA SER A 194 -16.25 4.24 -3.42
C SER A 194 -17.59 4.76 -3.95
N THR A 195 -18.27 5.65 -3.20
CA THR A 195 -19.51 6.31 -3.64
C THR A 195 -19.26 7.39 -4.69
N LEU A 196 -18.00 7.69 -5.00
CA LEU A 196 -17.55 8.73 -5.92
C LEU A 196 -18.09 10.12 -5.55
N PRO A 197 -17.80 10.63 -4.35
CA PRO A 197 -18.28 11.93 -3.88
C PRO A 197 -17.74 13.08 -4.73
N LYS A 198 -18.36 14.27 -4.63
CA LYS A 198 -17.86 15.50 -5.27
C LYS A 198 -16.52 15.91 -4.68
N LYS A 199 -15.66 16.55 -5.48
CA LYS A 199 -14.33 17.01 -5.07
C LYS A 199 -14.36 17.84 -3.78
N SER A 200 -15.29 18.80 -3.68
CA SER A 200 -15.44 19.65 -2.50
C SER A 200 -15.70 18.90 -1.18
N ARG A 201 -16.33 17.72 -1.23
CA ARG A 201 -16.57 16.87 -0.06
C ARG A 201 -15.43 15.89 0.21
N THR A 202 -14.55 15.67 -0.76
CA THR A 202 -13.50 14.65 -0.72
C THR A 202 -12.17 15.21 -0.25
N VAL A 203 -11.87 16.47 -0.59
CA VAL A 203 -10.55 17.09 -0.31
C VAL A 203 -10.22 17.01 1.18
N PHE A 204 -11.13 17.47 2.03
CA PHE A 204 -10.89 17.54 3.47
C PHE A 204 -10.66 16.18 4.11
N PRO A 205 -11.50 15.13 3.88
CA PRO A 205 -11.24 13.77 4.38
C PRO A 205 -9.89 13.20 3.92
N LEU A 206 -9.51 13.41 2.66
CA LEU A 206 -8.22 12.92 2.14
C LEU A 206 -7.04 13.66 2.77
N VAL A 207 -7.12 14.98 2.93
CA VAL A 207 -6.08 15.75 3.62
C VAL A 207 -5.94 15.29 5.06
N LEU A 208 -7.06 15.12 5.77
CA LEU A 208 -7.05 14.61 7.15
C LEU A 208 -6.46 13.20 7.23
N TYR A 209 -6.76 12.33 6.26
CA TYR A 209 -6.16 11.01 6.18
C TYR A 209 -4.64 11.05 5.95
N VAL A 210 -4.14 11.95 5.11
CA VAL A 210 -2.68 12.14 4.94
C VAL A 210 -2.06 12.67 6.22
N LEU A 211 -2.66 13.69 6.84
CA LEU A 211 -2.13 14.30 8.08
C LEU A 211 -2.20 13.35 9.28
N SER A 212 -3.11 12.39 9.28
CA SER A 212 -3.20 11.38 10.36
C SER A 212 -1.95 10.52 10.51
N ALA A 213 -1.06 10.49 9.52
CA ALA A 213 0.22 9.79 9.58
C ALA A 213 1.37 10.65 10.14
N VAL A 214 1.15 11.94 10.43
CA VAL A 214 2.18 12.84 10.97
C VAL A 214 2.70 12.36 12.34
N PRO A 215 1.88 11.89 13.29
CA PRO A 215 2.38 11.36 14.56
C PRO A 215 3.39 10.24 14.36
N MET A 216 3.12 9.28 13.46
CA MET A 216 4.06 8.20 13.16
C MET A 216 5.35 8.71 12.50
N LEU A 217 5.25 9.76 11.69
CA LEU A 217 6.44 10.44 11.14
C LEU A 217 7.29 11.04 12.27
N ILE A 218 6.68 11.69 13.25
CA ILE A 218 7.39 12.26 14.41
C ILE A 218 8.11 11.16 15.20
N ILE A 219 7.48 10.00 15.38
CA ILE A 219 8.08 8.82 16.04
C ILE A 219 9.27 8.25 15.26
N GLY A 220 9.33 8.46 13.93
CA GLY A 220 10.42 7.94 13.08
C GLY A 220 9.97 7.06 11.93
N ALA A 221 8.68 6.70 11.84
CA ALA A 221 8.12 5.84 10.80
C ALA A 221 7.60 6.66 9.62
N ARG A 222 8.29 6.62 8.48
CA ARG A 222 7.97 7.42 7.28
C ARG A 222 6.96 6.77 6.34
N ASN A 223 6.89 5.44 6.36
CA ASN A 223 6.07 4.70 5.40
C ASN A 223 4.58 5.12 5.43
N PRO A 224 3.94 5.33 6.59
CA PRO A 224 2.52 5.69 6.64
C PRO A 224 2.19 6.98 5.88
N ILE A 225 2.98 8.05 6.02
CA ILE A 225 2.68 9.32 5.34
C ILE A 225 2.91 9.21 3.83
N VAL A 226 3.92 8.47 3.39
CA VAL A 226 4.20 8.24 1.96
C VAL A 226 3.06 7.44 1.32
N LEU A 227 2.58 6.38 1.98
CA LEU A 227 1.46 5.57 1.50
C LEU A 227 0.15 6.35 1.46
N ASN A 228 -0.15 7.11 2.51
CA ASN A 228 -1.37 7.92 2.55
C ASN A 228 -1.36 9.00 1.46
N LEU A 229 -0.20 9.61 1.21
CA LEU A 229 -0.03 10.58 0.11
C LEU A 229 -0.19 9.90 -1.26
N LEU A 230 0.47 8.76 -1.46
CA LEU A 230 0.35 7.98 -2.70
C LEU A 230 -1.09 7.54 -2.96
N PHE A 231 -1.79 7.09 -1.92
CA PHE A 231 -3.21 6.75 -1.97
C PHE A 231 -4.08 7.95 -2.40
N ALA A 232 -3.85 9.12 -1.80
CA ALA A 232 -4.59 10.34 -2.15
C ALA A 232 -4.32 10.76 -3.61
N LEU A 233 -3.05 10.73 -4.07
CA LEU A 233 -2.69 11.03 -5.46
C LEU A 233 -3.30 10.03 -6.45
N LEU A 234 -3.28 8.73 -6.10
CA LEU A 234 -3.93 7.69 -6.90
C LEU A 234 -5.43 7.91 -7.00
N TYR A 235 -6.09 8.29 -5.90
CA TYR A 235 -7.51 8.61 -5.91
C TYR A 235 -7.80 9.79 -6.84
N TYR A 236 -7.04 10.88 -6.75
CA TYR A 236 -7.18 12.04 -7.64
C TYR A 236 -7.01 11.64 -9.11
N TYR A 237 -6.00 10.85 -9.43
CA TYR A 237 -5.76 10.36 -10.78
C TYR A 237 -6.94 9.53 -11.33
N ILE A 238 -7.42 8.57 -10.55
CA ILE A 238 -8.53 7.70 -10.97
C ILE A 238 -9.82 8.51 -11.12
N ARG A 239 -10.07 9.48 -10.24
CA ARG A 239 -11.24 10.37 -10.34
C ARG A 239 -11.18 11.26 -11.56
N ASP A 240 -10.01 11.76 -11.94
CA ASP A 240 -9.82 12.54 -13.18
C ASP A 240 -10.09 11.69 -14.42
N VAL A 241 -9.70 10.42 -14.38
CA VAL A 241 -9.99 9.45 -15.46
C VAL A 241 -11.47 9.09 -15.55
N LEU A 242 -12.17 8.90 -14.42
CA LEU A 242 -13.57 8.48 -14.38
C LEU A 242 -14.56 9.58 -14.77
N GLN A 243 -14.23 10.86 -14.59
CA GLN A 243 -15.00 12.04 -14.97
C GLN A 243 -16.52 11.92 -14.69
N LYS A 244 -16.91 11.42 -13.52
CA LYS A 244 -18.34 11.23 -13.16
C LYS A 244 -19.16 12.51 -13.29
N TYR A 245 -18.56 13.67 -13.06
CA TYR A 245 -19.18 14.98 -13.15
C TYR A 245 -18.53 15.79 -14.27
N PRO A 246 -19.20 16.10 -15.39
CA PRO A 246 -18.61 16.67 -16.61
C PRO A 246 -17.84 17.99 -16.44
N ARG A 247 -18.18 18.77 -15.40
CA ARG A 247 -17.55 20.07 -15.09
C ARG A 247 -16.48 19.99 -14.00
N GLU A 248 -16.26 18.83 -13.39
CA GLU A 248 -15.39 18.66 -12.24
C GLU A 248 -14.02 18.14 -12.68
N LYS A 249 -13.03 19.02 -12.77
CA LYS A 249 -11.63 18.65 -13.03
C LYS A 249 -10.95 18.30 -11.70
N TRP A 250 -10.48 17.06 -11.56
CA TRP A 250 -9.76 16.62 -10.37
C TRP A 250 -8.31 17.09 -10.37
N ILE A 251 -7.64 17.05 -11.53
CA ILE A 251 -6.28 17.54 -11.71
C ILE A 251 -6.33 18.83 -12.55
N GLY A 252 -6.65 19.94 -11.89
CA GLY A 252 -6.66 21.27 -12.45
C GLY A 252 -5.27 21.94 -12.42
N ARG A 253 -5.20 23.24 -12.69
CA ARG A 253 -3.93 24.01 -12.63
C ARG A 253 -3.37 24.06 -11.22
N PHE A 254 -4.23 24.29 -10.22
CA PHE A 254 -3.83 24.35 -8.81
C PHE A 254 -3.21 23.02 -8.34
N GLU A 255 -3.88 21.89 -8.60
CA GLU A 255 -3.38 20.57 -8.21
C GLU A 255 -2.06 20.23 -8.91
N LYS A 256 -1.92 20.57 -10.21
CA LYS A 256 -0.65 20.39 -10.92
C LYS A 256 0.48 21.19 -10.29
N THR A 257 0.23 22.45 -9.98
CA THR A 257 1.22 23.33 -9.32
C THR A 257 1.55 22.77 -7.92
N ALA A 258 0.54 22.39 -7.14
CA ALA A 258 0.75 21.80 -5.82
C ALA A 258 1.58 20.50 -5.90
N ILE A 259 1.31 19.61 -6.84
CA ILE A 259 2.08 18.38 -7.06
C ILE A 259 3.53 18.70 -7.46
N VAL A 260 3.73 19.63 -8.39
CA VAL A 260 5.07 20.03 -8.86
C VAL A 260 5.90 20.65 -7.74
N LEU A 261 5.30 21.32 -6.79
CA LEU A 261 6.01 21.91 -5.63
C LEU A 261 6.15 20.92 -4.48
N ALA A 262 5.09 20.16 -4.18
CA ALA A 262 5.06 19.26 -3.02
C ALA A 262 5.94 18.03 -3.20
N ILE A 263 6.03 17.44 -4.39
CA ILE A 263 6.87 16.25 -4.63
C ILE A 263 8.35 16.57 -4.39
N PRO A 264 8.98 17.59 -4.98
CA PRO A 264 10.36 17.93 -4.67
C PRO A 264 10.61 18.25 -3.20
N ALA A 265 9.69 19.02 -2.57
CA ALA A 265 9.78 19.32 -1.15
C ALA A 265 9.74 18.06 -0.28
N ALA A 266 8.83 17.12 -0.59
CA ALA A 266 8.73 15.85 0.11
C ALA A 266 9.99 14.98 -0.09
N ILE A 267 10.58 14.95 -1.28
CA ILE A 267 11.83 14.22 -1.57
C ILE A 267 12.97 14.76 -0.71
N ILE A 268 13.16 16.10 -0.72
CA ILE A 268 14.20 16.73 0.09
C ILE A 268 13.97 16.45 1.58
N PHE A 269 12.75 16.66 2.05
CA PHE A 269 12.39 16.41 3.44
C PHE A 269 12.63 14.95 3.87
N LEU A 270 12.19 13.99 3.08
CA LEU A 270 12.38 12.55 3.37
C LEU A 270 13.85 12.12 3.30
N ALA A 271 14.65 12.74 2.42
CA ALA A 271 16.08 12.50 2.37
C ALA A 271 16.78 13.08 3.60
N MET A 272 16.49 14.34 3.95
CA MET A 272 17.07 15.00 5.13
C MET A 272 16.63 14.35 6.44
N TYR A 273 15.41 13.87 6.53
CA TYR A 273 14.87 13.22 7.71
C TYR A 273 15.69 12.00 8.15
N ASN A 274 16.36 11.30 7.23
CA ASN A 274 17.28 10.21 7.58
C ASN A 274 18.50 10.68 8.38
N PHE A 275 19.01 11.85 8.05
CA PHE A 275 20.18 12.43 8.74
C PHE A 275 19.76 12.94 10.12
N ILE A 276 18.58 13.59 10.21
CA ILE A 276 18.03 14.08 11.49
C ILE A 276 17.83 12.90 12.46
N ARG A 277 17.29 11.77 11.98
CA ARG A 277 17.08 10.58 12.81
C ARG A 277 18.39 9.91 13.24
N ALA A 278 19.44 10.00 12.46
CA ALA A 278 20.73 9.39 12.74
C ALA A 278 21.67 10.32 13.53
N ASP A 279 21.19 11.50 13.93
CA ASP A 279 21.97 12.55 14.61
C ASP A 279 23.28 12.92 13.88
N VAL A 280 23.24 12.85 12.53
CA VAL A 280 24.35 13.19 11.65
C VAL A 280 24.14 14.58 11.10
N GLN A 281 25.21 15.37 10.99
CA GLN A 281 25.14 16.72 10.40
C GLN A 281 24.57 16.66 8.98
N VAL A 282 23.57 17.50 8.74
CA VAL A 282 22.89 17.57 7.45
C VAL A 282 23.74 18.41 6.49
N GLU A 283 24.36 17.75 5.52
CA GLU A 283 24.97 18.45 4.40
C GLU A 283 23.92 19.09 3.49
N ARG A 284 24.20 20.26 2.93
CA ARG A 284 23.31 20.91 1.98
C ARG A 284 23.24 20.07 0.70
N MET A 285 22.13 19.37 0.51
CA MET A 285 21.90 18.55 -0.67
C MET A 285 21.06 19.29 -1.71
N GLY A 286 21.47 19.24 -2.97
CA GLY A 286 20.62 19.60 -4.10
C GLY A 286 19.48 18.59 -4.29
N LEU A 287 18.39 18.97 -4.97
CA LEU A 287 17.23 18.12 -5.20
C LEU A 287 17.59 16.76 -5.85
N PHE A 288 18.48 16.79 -6.84
CA PHE A 288 18.91 15.56 -7.53
C PHE A 288 19.69 14.63 -6.58
N SER A 289 20.62 15.15 -5.80
CA SER A 289 21.38 14.38 -4.82
C SER A 289 20.47 13.81 -3.73
N ALA A 290 19.47 14.59 -3.27
CA ALA A 290 18.48 14.14 -2.31
C ALA A 290 17.61 12.99 -2.86
N LEU A 291 17.20 13.08 -4.13
CA LEU A 291 16.45 12.00 -4.79
C LEU A 291 17.29 10.72 -4.91
N VAL A 292 18.53 10.84 -5.37
CA VAL A 292 19.44 9.68 -5.50
C VAL A 292 19.70 9.05 -4.14
N GLU A 293 19.95 9.85 -3.10
CA GLU A 293 20.18 9.36 -1.75
C GLU A 293 18.91 8.69 -1.16
N LEU A 294 17.73 9.26 -1.40
CA LEU A 294 16.47 8.66 -1.00
C LEU A 294 16.28 7.28 -1.64
N ILE A 295 16.50 7.16 -2.96
CA ILE A 295 16.42 5.88 -3.69
C ILE A 295 17.43 4.89 -3.14
N TYR A 296 18.67 5.31 -2.92
CA TYR A 296 19.73 4.47 -2.37
C TYR A 296 19.36 3.89 -1.00
N ARG A 297 18.89 4.75 -0.08
CA ARG A 297 18.50 4.34 1.28
C ARG A 297 17.23 3.50 1.32
N GLN A 298 16.26 3.76 0.44
CA GLN A 298 15.06 2.91 0.35
C GLN A 298 15.36 1.56 -0.29
N GLY A 299 16.38 1.47 -1.13
CA GLY A 299 16.80 0.26 -1.82
C GLY A 299 17.49 -0.80 -0.94
N VAL A 300 17.55 -0.60 0.39
CA VAL A 300 18.11 -1.58 1.34
C VAL A 300 17.42 -2.94 1.29
N SER A 301 16.21 -3.01 0.75
CA SER A 301 15.48 -4.28 0.65
C SER A 301 16.15 -5.28 -0.32
N PHE A 302 17.04 -4.83 -1.22
CA PHE A 302 17.89 -5.75 -1.99
C PHE A 302 18.86 -6.50 -1.08
N ASP A 303 19.49 -5.80 -0.14
CA ASP A 303 20.40 -6.43 0.83
C ASP A 303 19.64 -7.41 1.73
N VAL A 304 18.37 -7.06 2.07
CA VAL A 304 17.48 -7.97 2.82
C VAL A 304 17.19 -9.23 2.02
N LEU A 305 17.02 -9.18 0.68
CA LEU A 305 16.90 -10.40 -0.15
C LEU A 305 18.11 -11.30 0.00
N CYS A 306 19.30 -10.72 -0.07
CA CYS A 306 20.55 -11.49 0.05
C CYS A 306 20.72 -12.10 1.45
N MET A 307 20.58 -11.29 2.50
CA MET A 307 20.70 -11.76 3.90
C MET A 307 19.66 -12.81 4.24
N ALA A 308 18.41 -12.61 3.82
CA ALA A 308 17.34 -13.55 4.10
C ALA A 308 17.55 -14.89 3.42
N PHE A 309 18.07 -14.90 2.18
CA PHE A 309 18.41 -16.13 1.49
C PHE A 309 19.43 -16.96 2.27
N LEU A 310 20.47 -16.31 2.82
CA LEU A 310 21.48 -16.97 3.66
C LEU A 310 20.92 -17.43 5.02
N ALA A 311 19.92 -16.74 5.53
CA ALA A 311 19.27 -17.07 6.81
C ALA A 311 18.21 -18.19 6.71
N LEU A 312 17.71 -18.51 5.50
CA LEU A 312 16.65 -19.51 5.30
C LEU A 312 16.88 -20.86 6.00
N PRO A 313 18.09 -21.46 5.94
CA PRO A 313 18.34 -22.76 6.59
C PRO A 313 18.20 -22.72 8.13
N ASN A 314 18.35 -21.54 8.72
CA ASN A 314 18.38 -21.35 10.17
C ASN A 314 17.06 -20.76 10.73
N LEU A 315 16.02 -20.60 9.90
CA LEU A 315 14.75 -20.08 10.37
C LEU A 315 14.12 -20.99 11.42
N PRO A 316 13.40 -20.42 12.42
CA PRO A 316 12.73 -21.22 13.45
C PRO A 316 11.72 -22.17 12.82
N ASN A 317 11.85 -23.47 13.12
CA ASN A 317 11.01 -24.55 12.58
C ASN A 317 10.28 -25.35 13.66
N VAL A 318 10.07 -24.74 14.83
CA VAL A 318 9.37 -25.37 15.97
C VAL A 318 7.92 -25.72 15.64
N VAL A 319 7.29 -24.88 14.82
CA VAL A 319 5.94 -25.12 14.28
C VAL A 319 5.96 -25.02 12.76
N PRO A 320 5.08 -25.74 12.04
CA PRO A 320 4.92 -25.52 10.60
C PRO A 320 4.50 -24.09 10.31
N LYS A 321 5.18 -23.44 9.38
CA LYS A 321 4.94 -22.06 9.00
C LYS A 321 4.56 -21.95 7.53
N CYS A 322 3.76 -20.93 7.22
CA CYS A 322 3.49 -20.49 5.88
C CYS A 322 3.59 -18.96 5.85
N TYR A 323 4.69 -18.45 5.41
CA TYR A 323 4.99 -17.02 5.43
C TYR A 323 4.15 -16.23 4.42
N THR A 324 3.89 -16.81 3.25
CA THR A 324 3.08 -16.19 2.17
C THR A 324 1.68 -15.81 2.65
N PHE A 325 1.08 -16.65 3.48
CA PHE A 325 -0.24 -16.44 4.07
C PHE A 325 -0.18 -16.15 5.56
N GLY A 326 0.99 -15.72 6.04
CA GLY A 326 1.30 -15.57 7.45
C GLY A 326 0.31 -14.70 8.21
N GLY A 327 -0.02 -13.52 7.70
CA GLY A 327 -0.98 -12.63 8.35
C GLY A 327 -2.39 -13.22 8.45
N PHE A 328 -2.84 -13.99 7.44
CA PHE A 328 -4.11 -14.72 7.52
C PHE A 328 -4.10 -15.78 8.61
N ILE A 329 -3.03 -16.58 8.68
CA ILE A 329 -2.88 -17.65 9.68
C ILE A 329 -2.78 -17.04 11.08
N ASP A 330 -1.98 -16.00 11.25
CA ASP A 330 -1.80 -15.32 12.53
C ASP A 330 -3.11 -14.69 13.04
N GLU A 331 -3.94 -14.09 12.15
CA GLU A 331 -5.25 -13.58 12.54
C GLU A 331 -6.20 -14.70 12.98
N PHE A 332 -6.17 -15.87 12.32
CA PHE A 332 -6.98 -17.03 12.75
C PHE A 332 -6.48 -17.68 14.03
N GLN A 333 -5.15 -17.74 14.24
CA GLN A 333 -4.56 -18.44 15.40
C GLN A 333 -4.41 -17.54 16.63
N HIS A 334 -4.10 -16.24 16.43
CA HIS A 334 -3.72 -15.31 17.47
C HIS A 334 -4.55 -14.01 17.45
N GLY A 335 -5.46 -13.86 16.49
CA GLY A 335 -6.29 -12.67 16.31
C GLY A 335 -7.38 -12.51 17.37
N THR A 336 -8.11 -11.41 17.28
CA THR A 336 -9.11 -11.00 18.29
C THR A 336 -10.17 -12.06 18.55
N ILE A 337 -10.63 -12.76 17.51
CA ILE A 337 -11.65 -13.83 17.63
C ILE A 337 -11.06 -15.05 18.31
N ALA A 338 -9.85 -15.46 17.93
CA ALA A 338 -9.18 -16.62 18.54
C ALA A 338 -8.90 -16.38 20.04
N GLN A 339 -8.49 -15.17 20.40
CA GLN A 339 -8.29 -14.77 21.82
C GLN A 339 -9.60 -14.83 22.60
N ALA A 340 -10.69 -14.31 22.03
CA ALA A 340 -11.98 -14.22 22.72
C ALA A 340 -12.68 -15.60 22.89
N LEU A 341 -12.60 -16.48 21.87
CA LEU A 341 -13.32 -17.75 21.87
C LEU A 341 -12.51 -18.93 22.40
N PHE A 342 -11.19 -18.91 22.17
CA PHE A 342 -10.31 -20.06 22.46
C PHE A 342 -9.21 -19.74 23.47
N GLY A 343 -9.13 -18.49 23.99
CA GLY A 343 -8.08 -18.07 24.91
C GLY A 343 -6.68 -18.08 24.27
N ALA A 344 -6.58 -17.88 22.95
CA ALA A 344 -5.32 -17.90 22.23
C ALA A 344 -4.36 -16.81 22.73
N THR A 345 -3.08 -17.13 22.82
CA THR A 345 -2.05 -16.17 23.22
C THR A 345 -1.82 -15.15 22.09
N PRO A 346 -1.90 -13.84 22.37
CA PRO A 346 -1.61 -12.81 21.37
C PRO A 346 -0.12 -12.78 21.04
N LEU A 347 0.22 -12.51 19.76
CA LEU A 347 1.63 -12.36 19.34
C LEU A 347 2.28 -11.07 19.86
N GLY A 348 1.48 -10.10 20.34
CA GLY A 348 1.96 -8.82 20.85
C GLY A 348 2.37 -7.85 19.74
N GLU A 349 2.64 -6.59 20.14
CA GLU A 349 3.07 -5.53 19.21
C GLU A 349 4.60 -5.47 19.12
N SER A 350 5.30 -5.74 20.21
CA SER A 350 6.76 -5.68 20.32
C SER A 350 7.47 -6.90 19.74
N ASN A 351 8.78 -6.74 19.51
CA ASN A 351 9.65 -7.86 19.14
C ASN A 351 9.77 -8.84 20.31
N SER A 352 9.54 -10.11 20.03
CA SER A 352 9.64 -11.16 21.05
C SER A 352 10.03 -12.50 20.44
N VAL A 353 10.64 -13.37 21.24
CA VAL A 353 10.97 -14.74 20.84
C VAL A 353 9.68 -15.49 20.45
N TYR A 354 8.60 -15.31 21.23
CA TYR A 354 7.32 -15.96 20.96
C TYR A 354 6.79 -15.60 19.56
N LYS A 355 6.79 -14.32 19.20
CA LYS A 355 6.35 -13.83 17.89
C LYS A 355 7.23 -14.37 16.75
N ALA A 356 8.54 -14.43 16.94
CA ALA A 356 9.47 -14.94 15.94
C ALA A 356 9.34 -16.46 15.73
N VAL A 357 9.08 -17.21 16.81
CA VAL A 357 9.06 -18.68 16.79
C VAL A 357 7.68 -19.23 16.45
N TYR A 358 6.59 -18.65 16.96
CA TYR A 358 5.23 -19.16 16.80
C TYR A 358 4.39 -18.39 15.77
N GLY A 359 4.73 -17.12 15.48
CA GLY A 359 4.07 -16.35 14.42
C GLY A 359 4.54 -16.76 13.02
N ASN A 360 3.72 -16.45 12.03
CA ASN A 360 3.97 -16.73 10.62
C ASN A 360 4.57 -15.54 9.85
N SER A 361 5.11 -14.55 10.56
CA SER A 361 5.77 -13.40 9.95
C SER A 361 7.22 -13.70 9.58
N PHE A 362 7.52 -13.69 8.27
CA PHE A 362 8.89 -13.87 7.77
C PHE A 362 9.85 -12.83 8.34
N ALA A 363 9.42 -11.56 8.39
CA ALA A 363 10.23 -10.46 8.92
C ALA A 363 10.69 -10.71 10.36
N HIS A 364 9.82 -11.20 11.23
CA HIS A 364 10.15 -11.51 12.63
C HIS A 364 11.02 -12.76 12.76
N SER A 365 10.69 -13.84 12.03
CA SER A 365 11.47 -15.09 12.06
C SER A 365 12.89 -14.87 11.54
N MET A 366 13.04 -14.17 10.42
CA MET A 366 14.34 -13.85 9.81
C MET A 366 15.16 -12.89 10.68
N SER A 367 14.51 -11.84 11.20
CA SER A 367 15.22 -10.87 12.05
C SER A 367 15.74 -11.49 13.34
N TYR A 368 14.98 -12.41 13.93
CA TYR A 368 15.40 -13.13 15.14
C TYR A 368 16.69 -13.96 14.93
N VAL A 369 16.84 -14.51 13.72
CA VAL A 369 18.02 -15.35 13.38
C VAL A 369 19.19 -14.51 12.88
N ALA A 370 18.92 -13.47 12.10
CA ALA A 370 19.95 -12.74 11.33
C ALA A 370 20.35 -11.40 11.97
N LYS A 371 19.76 -11.03 13.14
CA LYS A 371 20.03 -9.73 13.77
C LYS A 371 20.10 -9.85 15.30
N ASP A 372 21.28 -9.70 15.85
CA ASP A 372 21.51 -9.82 17.29
C ASP A 372 20.68 -8.82 18.12
N THR A 373 20.43 -7.62 17.56
CA THR A 373 19.65 -6.54 18.20
C THR A 373 18.14 -6.68 17.99
N TYR A 374 17.62 -7.85 17.53
CA TYR A 374 16.18 -8.06 17.32
C TYR A 374 15.35 -7.81 18.57
N LEU A 375 15.79 -8.31 19.72
CA LEU A 375 15.10 -8.11 21.00
C LEU A 375 15.27 -6.69 21.55
N GLU A 376 16.19 -5.91 20.97
CA GLU A 376 16.39 -4.48 21.24
C GLU A 376 15.52 -3.58 20.33
N GLY A 377 14.48 -4.14 19.73
CA GLY A 377 13.51 -3.40 18.92
C GLY A 377 13.91 -3.18 17.46
N GLU A 378 15.03 -3.71 17.01
CA GLU A 378 15.43 -3.63 15.62
C GLU A 378 14.91 -4.84 14.82
N GLY A 379 14.78 -4.67 13.49
CA GLY A 379 14.34 -5.76 12.61
C GLY A 379 14.62 -5.45 11.15
N TRP A 380 14.74 -6.51 10.38
CA TRP A 380 14.73 -6.45 8.92
C TRP A 380 13.29 -6.56 8.43
N GLY A 381 12.98 -5.93 7.30
CA GLY A 381 11.68 -6.10 6.65
C GLY A 381 11.52 -7.47 5.99
N SER A 382 10.40 -7.66 5.29
CA SER A 382 10.14 -8.79 4.42
C SER A 382 10.09 -8.36 2.96
N SER A 383 9.73 -9.29 2.07
CA SER A 383 9.33 -9.08 0.69
C SER A 383 8.45 -10.24 0.27
N TYR A 384 7.43 -9.97 -0.56
CA TYR A 384 6.64 -11.07 -1.13
C TYR A 384 7.52 -12.11 -1.86
N ILE A 385 8.66 -11.67 -2.41
CA ILE A 385 9.65 -12.54 -3.06
C ILE A 385 10.20 -13.55 -2.07
N LEU A 386 10.61 -13.09 -0.88
CA LEU A 386 11.19 -13.92 0.17
C LEU A 386 10.19 -14.91 0.73
N GLU A 387 8.99 -14.43 1.07
CA GLU A 387 7.93 -15.25 1.65
C GLU A 387 7.51 -16.37 0.70
N THR A 388 7.23 -16.00 -0.56
CA THR A 388 6.82 -16.99 -1.57
C THR A 388 7.94 -17.95 -1.97
N TYR A 389 9.20 -17.49 -1.94
CA TYR A 389 10.35 -18.36 -2.17
C TYR A 389 10.58 -19.31 -0.99
N ALA A 390 10.50 -18.83 0.23
CA ALA A 390 10.68 -19.66 1.43
C ALA A 390 9.66 -20.81 1.51
N ASP A 391 8.39 -20.52 1.14
CA ASP A 391 7.33 -21.53 1.18
C ASP A 391 7.31 -22.46 -0.04
N PHE A 392 7.60 -21.95 -1.25
CA PHE A 392 7.29 -22.65 -2.50
C PHE A 392 8.44 -22.65 -3.53
N GLY A 393 9.62 -22.13 -3.19
CA GLY A 393 10.75 -22.01 -4.09
C GLY A 393 10.50 -21.09 -5.29
N TYR A 394 11.38 -21.18 -6.31
CA TYR A 394 11.30 -20.33 -7.50
C TYR A 394 10.00 -20.48 -8.29
N ILE A 395 9.48 -21.72 -8.39
CA ILE A 395 8.25 -22.00 -9.13
C ILE A 395 7.07 -21.31 -8.47
N GLY A 396 6.90 -21.47 -7.15
CA GLY A 396 5.81 -20.84 -6.42
C GLY A 396 5.93 -19.32 -6.40
N MET A 397 7.13 -18.78 -6.24
CA MET A 397 7.39 -17.34 -6.34
C MET A 397 6.97 -16.78 -7.71
N PHE A 398 7.30 -17.48 -8.81
CA PHE A 398 6.93 -17.08 -10.16
C PHE A 398 5.42 -17.13 -10.37
N LEU A 399 4.75 -18.20 -9.95
CA LEU A 399 3.30 -18.35 -10.03
C LEU A 399 2.58 -17.29 -9.19
N PHE A 400 3.07 -17.02 -7.98
CA PHE A 400 2.53 -15.94 -7.15
C PHE A 400 2.70 -14.57 -7.82
N GLY A 401 3.85 -14.32 -8.45
CA GLY A 401 4.08 -13.10 -9.25
C GLY A 401 3.07 -12.94 -10.39
N ILE A 402 2.69 -14.03 -11.07
CA ILE A 402 1.61 -14.01 -12.08
C ILE A 402 0.27 -13.65 -11.43
N LEU A 403 -0.08 -14.28 -10.31
CA LEU A 403 -1.32 -13.99 -9.57
C LEU A 403 -1.37 -12.54 -9.11
N LEU A 404 -0.25 -12.02 -8.62
CA LEU A 404 -0.13 -10.62 -8.22
C LEU A 404 -0.32 -9.69 -9.43
N GLY A 405 0.27 -10.01 -10.58
CA GLY A 405 0.06 -9.28 -11.83
C GLY A 405 -1.41 -9.27 -12.27
N VAL A 406 -2.11 -10.39 -12.17
CA VAL A 406 -3.57 -10.49 -12.38
C VAL A 406 -4.31 -9.59 -11.39
N ALA A 407 -3.95 -9.64 -10.12
CA ALA A 407 -4.57 -8.84 -9.06
C ALA A 407 -4.41 -7.33 -9.32
N LEU A 408 -3.24 -6.86 -9.76
CA LEU A 408 -3.00 -5.45 -10.10
C LEU A 408 -3.95 -4.96 -11.21
N GLY A 409 -4.23 -5.77 -12.21
CA GLY A 409 -5.23 -5.49 -13.25
C GLY A 409 -6.65 -5.53 -12.71
N TYR A 410 -6.97 -6.54 -11.89
CA TYR A 410 -8.29 -6.75 -11.32
C TYR A 410 -8.71 -5.64 -10.36
N LEU A 411 -7.79 -5.12 -9.54
CA LEU A 411 -8.07 -4.03 -8.60
C LEU A 411 -8.51 -2.74 -9.32
N VAL A 412 -7.88 -2.40 -10.44
CA VAL A 412 -8.33 -1.26 -11.27
C VAL A 412 -9.77 -1.48 -11.74
N TYR A 413 -10.08 -2.69 -12.19
CA TYR A 413 -11.41 -3.06 -12.61
C TYR A 413 -12.43 -2.98 -11.47
N LEU A 414 -12.11 -3.49 -10.27
CA LEU A 414 -12.97 -3.38 -9.08
C LEU A 414 -13.30 -1.92 -8.74
N ILE A 415 -12.30 -1.06 -8.76
CA ILE A 415 -12.49 0.38 -8.49
C ILE A 415 -13.45 1.00 -9.50
N TYR A 416 -13.34 0.64 -10.77
CA TYR A 416 -14.22 1.17 -11.82
C TYR A 416 -15.65 0.64 -11.74
N GLN A 417 -15.89 -0.49 -11.08
CA GLN A 417 -17.24 -0.99 -10.86
C GLN A 417 -18.07 -0.13 -9.88
N GLY A 418 -17.42 0.59 -8.96
CA GLY A 418 -18.08 1.36 -7.91
C GLY A 418 -18.67 0.49 -6.79
N GLY A 419 -19.29 1.13 -5.80
CA GLY A 419 -19.93 0.45 -4.66
C GLY A 419 -18.96 -0.40 -3.83
N PHE A 420 -19.44 -1.55 -3.33
CA PHE A 420 -18.65 -2.44 -2.48
C PHE A 420 -17.34 -2.91 -3.14
N CYS A 421 -17.39 -3.30 -4.43
CA CYS A 421 -16.20 -3.72 -5.17
C CYS A 421 -15.11 -2.63 -5.18
N SER A 422 -15.53 -1.38 -5.40
CA SER A 422 -14.62 -0.24 -5.35
C SER A 422 -14.05 -0.01 -3.94
N ALA A 423 -14.85 -0.21 -2.88
CA ALA A 423 -14.36 -0.09 -1.50
C ALA A 423 -13.27 -1.14 -1.20
N VAL A 424 -13.44 -2.38 -1.64
CA VAL A 424 -12.42 -3.44 -1.55
C VAL A 424 -11.15 -3.04 -2.30
N GLY A 425 -11.28 -2.55 -3.54
CA GLY A 425 -10.13 -2.08 -4.33
C GLY A 425 -9.37 -0.93 -3.67
N TRP A 426 -10.08 0.02 -3.05
CA TRP A 426 -9.45 1.11 -2.31
C TRP A 426 -8.79 0.65 -1.01
N MET A 427 -9.40 -0.30 -0.28
CA MET A 427 -8.75 -0.90 0.90
C MET A 427 -7.43 -1.57 0.53
N ALA A 428 -7.42 -2.41 -0.50
CA ALA A 428 -6.21 -3.04 -1.01
C ALA A 428 -5.14 -2.01 -1.38
N ALA A 429 -5.53 -0.90 -2.02
CA ALA A 429 -4.62 0.16 -2.44
C ALA A 429 -3.91 0.88 -1.29
N THR A 430 -4.40 0.77 -0.04
CA THR A 430 -3.77 1.45 1.12
C THR A 430 -2.38 0.91 1.45
N THR A 431 -2.11 -0.37 1.18
CA THR A 431 -0.84 -1.06 1.55
C THR A 431 -0.17 -1.79 0.39
N LEU A 432 -0.88 -2.07 -0.71
CA LEU A 432 -0.40 -2.85 -1.86
C LEU A 432 0.98 -2.43 -2.37
N PHE A 433 1.28 -1.14 -2.37
CA PHE A 433 2.52 -0.61 -2.94
C PHE A 433 3.76 -0.80 -2.05
N LEU A 434 3.58 -1.33 -0.83
CA LEU A 434 4.69 -1.79 0.01
C LEU A 434 5.07 -3.26 -0.24
N VAL A 435 4.26 -4.05 -0.88
CA VAL A 435 4.46 -5.51 -1.08
C VAL A 435 5.88 -5.89 -1.56
N PRO A 436 6.57 -5.11 -2.40
CA PRO A 436 7.97 -5.38 -2.72
C PRO A 436 8.92 -5.37 -1.51
N ARG A 437 8.50 -4.76 -0.40
CA ARG A 437 9.24 -4.61 0.87
C ARG A 437 8.46 -5.12 2.08
N ASP A 438 7.34 -5.78 1.87
CA ASP A 438 6.42 -6.20 2.92
C ASP A 438 5.83 -7.58 2.58
N SER A 439 4.92 -8.05 3.42
CA SER A 439 4.28 -9.37 3.30
C SER A 439 3.54 -9.55 1.97
N ALA A 440 3.57 -10.76 1.45
CA ALA A 440 2.98 -11.12 0.17
C ALA A 440 1.46 -10.88 0.13
N THR A 441 0.76 -11.13 1.22
CA THR A 441 -0.69 -11.06 1.32
C THR A 441 -1.22 -9.99 2.27
N GLY A 442 -0.36 -9.24 2.96
CA GLY A 442 -0.74 -8.21 3.94
C GLY A 442 -1.70 -7.15 3.41
N TRP A 443 -1.64 -6.85 2.11
CA TRP A 443 -2.56 -5.94 1.43
C TRP A 443 -4.01 -6.46 1.32
N MET A 444 -4.25 -7.75 1.60
CA MET A 444 -5.58 -8.40 1.59
C MET A 444 -6.08 -8.80 2.98
N GLU A 445 -5.26 -8.74 4.02
CA GLU A 445 -5.63 -9.20 5.38
C GLU A 445 -6.88 -8.52 5.93
N PHE A 446 -7.18 -7.30 5.50
CA PHE A 446 -8.39 -6.61 5.93
C PHE A 446 -9.68 -7.43 5.67
N ILE A 447 -9.68 -8.34 4.67
CA ILE A 447 -10.85 -9.14 4.29
C ILE A 447 -11.30 -10.07 5.42
N ILE A 448 -10.38 -10.53 6.27
CA ILE A 448 -10.71 -11.41 7.41
C ILE A 448 -10.90 -10.66 8.72
N THR A 449 -10.63 -9.35 8.76
CA THR A 449 -10.74 -8.57 9.99
C THR A 449 -12.20 -8.21 10.32
N PRO A 450 -12.65 -8.41 11.58
CA PRO A 450 -13.99 -8.02 12.00
C PRO A 450 -14.29 -6.53 11.79
N ARG A 451 -13.28 -5.68 11.93
CA ARG A 451 -13.39 -4.22 11.76
C ARG A 451 -13.87 -3.83 10.36
N PHE A 452 -13.35 -4.51 9.34
CA PHE A 452 -13.78 -4.27 7.96
C PHE A 452 -15.27 -4.61 7.77
N TRP A 453 -15.69 -5.80 8.18
CA TRP A 453 -17.06 -6.26 7.98
C TRP A 453 -18.08 -5.49 8.80
N VAL A 454 -17.76 -5.16 10.06
CA VAL A 454 -18.61 -4.28 10.89
C VAL A 454 -18.80 -2.93 10.19
N THR A 455 -17.74 -2.33 9.63
CA THR A 455 -17.86 -1.07 8.89
C THR A 455 -18.74 -1.21 7.65
N VAL A 456 -18.53 -2.29 6.87
CA VAL A 456 -19.34 -2.58 5.66
C VAL A 456 -20.80 -2.73 6.03
N VAL A 457 -21.12 -3.64 6.95
CA VAL A 457 -22.49 -3.90 7.37
C VAL A 457 -23.13 -2.62 7.89
N PHE A 458 -22.46 -1.89 8.78
CA PHE A 458 -22.97 -0.64 9.33
C PHE A 458 -23.28 0.40 8.24
N CYS A 459 -22.31 0.69 7.36
CA CYS A 459 -22.49 1.74 6.34
C CYS A 459 -23.56 1.37 5.31
N TYR A 460 -23.61 0.12 4.86
CA TYR A 460 -24.57 -0.28 3.84
C TYR A 460 -25.98 -0.49 4.37
N THR A 461 -26.14 -1.03 5.59
CA THR A 461 -27.47 -1.21 6.20
C THR A 461 -28.06 0.12 6.62
N LEU A 462 -27.32 0.94 7.38
CA LEU A 462 -27.80 2.25 7.81
C LEU A 462 -28.03 3.18 6.61
N GLY A 463 -27.12 3.16 5.61
CA GLY A 463 -27.31 3.90 4.37
C GLY A 463 -28.57 3.49 3.61
N ALA A 464 -28.90 2.19 3.56
CA ALA A 464 -30.11 1.70 2.93
C ALA A 464 -31.39 2.09 3.72
N LEU A 465 -31.33 2.05 5.07
CA LEU A 465 -32.43 2.48 5.93
C LEU A 465 -32.69 3.98 5.78
N CYS A 466 -31.68 4.82 5.80
CA CYS A 466 -31.81 6.27 5.58
C CYS A 466 -32.40 6.58 4.19
N ALA A 467 -31.99 5.85 3.15
CA ALA A 467 -32.54 6.01 1.80
C ALA A 467 -34.06 5.66 1.74
N ARG A 468 -34.51 4.63 2.48
CA ARG A 468 -35.91 4.23 2.57
C ARG A 468 -36.76 5.30 3.29
N SER A 469 -36.28 5.81 4.43
CA SER A 469 -36.97 6.86 5.18
C SER A 469 -37.16 8.15 4.36
N TYR A 470 -36.18 8.50 3.53
CA TYR A 470 -36.30 9.64 2.60
C TYR A 470 -37.40 9.45 1.55
N ARG A 471 -37.72 8.22 1.18
CA ARG A 471 -38.74 7.87 0.18
C ARG A 471 -40.16 7.91 0.76
N GLN A 472 -40.31 7.75 2.07
CA GLN A 472 -41.61 7.74 2.77
C GLN A 472 -42.10 9.13 3.17
N LEU A 473 -41.27 10.17 3.04
CA LEU A 473 -41.70 11.54 3.31
C LEU A 473 -42.71 12.00 2.24
N PRO A 474 -43.89 12.54 2.62
CA PRO A 474 -44.89 13.01 1.67
C PRO A 474 -44.30 14.06 0.72
N TYR A 475 -44.73 14.01 -0.53
CA TYR A 475 -44.22 14.83 -1.65
C TYR A 475 -44.11 16.34 -1.37
N GLY A 476 -44.94 16.88 -0.43
CA GLY A 476 -44.93 18.28 0.01
C GLY A 476 -43.73 18.68 0.88
N GLN A 477 -43.17 17.76 1.69
CA GLN A 477 -42.03 18.06 2.57
C GLN A 477 -40.67 17.93 1.83
N THR A 478 -40.59 17.07 0.83
CA THR A 478 -39.39 16.95 -0.02
C THR A 478 -39.22 18.18 -0.92
N ALA A 479 -40.29 18.77 -1.43
CA ALA A 479 -40.22 20.03 -2.18
C ALA A 479 -39.76 21.21 -1.30
N TYR A 480 -40.19 21.24 -0.04
CA TYR A 480 -39.82 22.29 0.91
C TYR A 480 -38.32 22.23 1.29
N LEU A 481 -37.79 21.03 1.50
CA LEU A 481 -36.35 20.82 1.82
C LEU A 481 -35.43 21.06 0.63
N THR A 482 -35.88 20.76 -0.60
CA THR A 482 -35.13 21.06 -1.83
C THR A 482 -35.18 22.55 -2.18
N ASN A 483 -36.27 23.25 -1.94
CA ASN A 483 -36.35 24.69 -2.11
C ASN A 483 -35.52 25.44 -1.04
N ARG A 484 -35.55 25.05 0.22
CA ARG A 484 -34.67 25.63 1.25
C ARG A 484 -33.19 25.49 0.95
N ARG A 485 -32.79 24.39 0.29
CA ARG A 485 -31.39 24.21 -0.22
C ARG A 485 -31.09 25.09 -1.44
N LYS A 486 -32.08 25.48 -2.24
CA LYS A 486 -31.89 26.42 -3.36
C LYS A 486 -31.82 27.85 -2.86
N ASP A 487 -32.65 28.22 -1.92
CA ASP A 487 -32.68 29.59 -1.37
C ASP A 487 -31.45 29.93 -0.53
N THR A 488 -30.88 28.96 0.20
CA THR A 488 -29.57 29.13 0.88
C THR A 488 -28.38 29.19 -0.07
N ARG A 489 -28.54 28.77 -1.35
CA ARG A 489 -27.51 28.97 -2.38
C ARG A 489 -27.60 30.35 -3.03
N CYS A 490 -28.80 30.87 -3.30
CA CYS A 490 -28.98 32.24 -3.82
C CYS A 490 -28.50 33.32 -2.86
N LEU A 491 -28.57 33.10 -1.56
CA LEU A 491 -28.06 34.04 -0.55
C LEU A 491 -26.55 34.00 -0.34
N ARG A 492 -25.84 32.99 -0.88
CA ARG A 492 -24.38 32.90 -0.84
C ARG A 492 -23.68 33.44 -2.10
N ASP A 493 -24.42 33.59 -3.18
CA ASP A 493 -23.91 34.14 -4.45
C ASP A 493 -24.18 35.65 -4.60
N SER A 494 -24.73 36.27 -3.55
CA SER A 494 -25.04 37.71 -3.49
C SER A 494 -24.36 38.49 -2.35
N VAL A 495 -23.26 37.92 -1.79
CA VAL A 495 -22.34 38.62 -0.87
C VAL A 495 -20.91 38.54 -1.35
#